data_c6f8c582579f71233e7c62b21f9fd1f4
#
_entry.id   c6f8c582579f71233e7c62b21f9fd1f4
#
_cell.length_a   1.000
_cell.length_b   1.000
_cell.length_c   1.000
_cell.angle_alpha   90.00
_cell.angle_beta   90.00
_cell.angle_gamma   90.00
#
_symmetry.space_group_name_H-M   'P 1'
#
loop_
_entity.id
_entity.type
_entity.pdbx_description
1 polymer ?
#
loop_
_entity_poly.entity_id
_entity_poly.type
_entity_poly.pdbx_seq_one_letter_code
_entity_poly.pdbx_strand_id
1 'polypeptide(L)'
;MVELKNEKIAIPVVLMAGLIWSFGPLVVRNMNDPHLMTWQYVFGRGFTIFFLLNLYLYFNEGISFYKNYFKIGLSGIIGGSGLGIAMISFIYSITNTSAAITLLCLAAMPFFTALLGFLFLKEKISFNVWISIFLAAIGLIIIAFGNTEKATLLGLIFGIVSSIAFSIF
;
A
#
# COMPACT_ATOMS: atom_id res chain seq x y z
N MET A 1 -3.58 -23.12 4.27
CA MET A 1 -4.59 -22.05 4.22
C MET A 1 -5.24 -22.04 5.61
N VAL A 2 -4.90 -21.05 6.45
CA VAL A 2 -5.56 -20.89 7.75
C VAL A 2 -6.97 -20.41 7.44
N GLU A 3 -7.96 -21.29 7.49
CA GLU A 3 -9.35 -20.88 7.49
C GLU A 3 -9.56 -19.99 8.71
N LEU A 4 -9.67 -18.69 8.50
CA LEU A 4 -10.20 -17.77 9.51
C LEU A 4 -11.69 -18.07 9.68
N LYS A 5 -11.98 -19.18 10.34
CA LYS A 5 -13.33 -19.71 10.61
C LYS A 5 -14.16 -18.81 11.55
N ASN A 6 -13.61 -17.65 11.94
CA ASN A 6 -14.24 -16.77 12.92
C ASN A 6 -14.12 -15.31 12.48
N GLU A 7 -15.13 -14.77 11.80
CA GLU A 7 -15.25 -13.34 11.47
C GLU A 7 -15.04 -12.43 12.69
N LYS A 8 -15.37 -12.93 13.89
CA LYS A 8 -15.15 -12.24 15.17
C LYS A 8 -13.68 -12.01 15.50
N ILE A 9 -12.76 -12.82 14.97
CA ILE A 9 -11.31 -12.64 15.16
C ILE A 9 -10.70 -11.83 14.01
N ALA A 10 -11.24 -11.94 12.80
CA ALA A 10 -10.71 -11.24 11.64
C ALA A 10 -10.77 -9.71 11.81
N ILE A 11 -11.88 -9.19 12.33
CA ILE A 11 -12.05 -7.73 12.51
C ILE A 11 -11.01 -7.15 13.49
N PRO A 12 -10.82 -7.68 14.72
CA PRO A 12 -9.77 -7.20 15.63
C PRO A 12 -8.36 -7.30 15.03
N VAL A 13 -8.05 -8.39 14.30
CA VAL A 13 -6.74 -8.57 13.67
C VAL A 13 -6.48 -7.50 12.61
N VAL A 14 -7.45 -7.21 11.75
CA VAL A 14 -7.34 -6.16 10.72
C VAL A 14 -7.19 -4.78 11.37
N LEU A 15 -7.95 -4.48 12.42
CA LEU A 15 -7.83 -3.22 13.15
C LEU A 15 -6.45 -3.07 13.80
N MET A 16 -5.94 -4.12 14.46
CA MET A 16 -4.60 -4.12 15.03
C MET A 16 -3.51 -3.95 13.96
N ALA A 17 -3.63 -4.62 12.83
CA ALA A 17 -2.72 -4.46 11.70
C ALA A 17 -2.72 -3.01 11.18
N GLY A 18 -3.89 -2.39 11.06
CA GLY A 18 -4.04 -0.99 10.67
C GLY A 18 -3.40 -0.02 11.68
N LEU A 19 -3.62 -0.26 12.98
CA LEU A 19 -2.98 0.51 14.05
C LEU A 19 -1.45 0.40 13.98
N ILE A 20 -0.91 -0.80 13.86
CA ILE A 20 0.55 -1.02 13.73
C ILE A 20 1.08 -0.32 12.48
N TRP A 21 0.37 -0.42 11.36
CA TRP A 21 0.78 0.22 10.12
C TRP A 21 0.79 1.74 10.19
N SER A 22 -0.11 2.34 10.98
CA SER A 22 -0.18 3.80 11.18
C SER A 22 1.07 4.40 11.84
N PHE A 23 1.88 3.61 12.54
CA PHE A 23 3.18 4.04 13.08
C PHE A 23 4.25 4.21 12.00
N GLY A 24 4.10 3.61 10.83
CA GLY A 24 5.08 3.72 9.74
C GLY A 24 5.44 5.16 9.37
N PRO A 25 4.46 6.04 9.08
CA PRO A 25 4.71 7.45 8.81
C PRO A 25 5.43 8.20 9.93
N LEU A 26 5.13 7.87 11.20
CA LEU A 26 5.80 8.47 12.36
C LEU A 26 7.28 8.10 12.41
N VAL A 27 7.59 6.82 12.15
CA VAL A 27 8.99 6.36 12.11
C VAL A 27 9.77 7.08 11.02
N VAL A 28 9.22 7.15 9.80
CA VAL A 28 9.89 7.82 8.67
C VAL A 28 10.15 9.29 8.97
N ARG A 29 9.20 9.98 9.62
CA ARG A 29 9.34 11.41 9.93
C ARG A 29 10.33 11.71 11.06
N ASN A 30 10.57 10.77 11.96
CA ASN A 30 11.54 10.90 13.03
C ASN A 30 12.95 10.41 12.65
N MET A 31 13.15 10.00 11.40
CA MET A 31 14.49 9.66 10.90
C MET A 31 15.32 10.94 10.69
N ASN A 32 16.62 10.85 10.98
CA ASN A 32 17.56 11.90 10.58
C ASN A 32 17.69 11.89 9.05
N ASP A 33 17.50 13.05 8.42
CA ASP A 33 17.59 13.23 6.97
C ASP A 33 16.79 12.18 6.15
N PRO A 34 15.43 12.15 6.30
CA PRO A 34 14.59 11.11 5.68
C PRO A 34 14.77 11.02 4.17
N HIS A 35 15.08 12.15 3.50
CA HIS A 35 15.33 12.20 2.05
C HIS A 35 16.59 11.42 1.64
N LEU A 36 17.64 11.48 2.43
CA LEU A 36 18.91 10.79 2.15
C LEU A 36 18.84 9.30 2.51
N MET A 37 18.04 8.96 3.51
CA MET A 37 17.94 7.59 4.03
C MET A 37 16.75 6.79 3.47
N THR A 38 16.05 7.30 2.46
CA THR A 38 14.86 6.64 1.89
C THR A 38 15.17 5.20 1.45
N TRP A 39 16.28 4.96 0.73
CA TRP A 39 16.65 3.64 0.26
C TRP A 39 17.05 2.69 1.37
N GLN A 40 17.78 3.16 2.36
CA GLN A 40 18.15 2.36 3.53
C GLN A 40 16.94 1.89 4.30
N TYR A 41 15.97 2.79 4.47
CA TYR A 41 14.71 2.45 5.13
C TYR A 41 13.89 1.42 4.34
N VAL A 42 13.70 1.65 3.04
CA VAL A 42 12.97 0.71 2.15
C VAL A 42 13.62 -0.65 2.17
N PHE A 43 14.96 -0.71 2.01
CA PHE A 43 15.71 -1.95 2.03
C PHE A 43 15.63 -2.65 3.39
N GLY A 44 15.90 -1.95 4.48
CA GLY A 44 15.86 -2.51 5.83
C GLY A 44 14.50 -3.07 6.19
N ARG A 45 13.42 -2.32 5.89
CA ARG A 45 12.04 -2.78 6.09
C ARG A 45 11.72 -4.01 5.23
N GLY A 46 12.04 -3.96 3.94
CA GLY A 46 11.80 -5.07 3.01
C GLY A 46 12.56 -6.33 3.41
N PHE A 47 13.84 -6.19 3.78
CA PHE A 47 14.67 -7.28 4.26
C PHE A 47 14.12 -7.90 5.56
N THR A 48 13.73 -7.06 6.51
CA THR A 48 13.16 -7.53 7.78
C THR A 48 11.87 -8.31 7.56
N ILE A 49 10.96 -7.78 6.74
CA ILE A 49 9.69 -8.46 6.41
C ILE A 49 9.98 -9.78 5.70
N PHE A 50 10.87 -9.78 4.70
CA PHE A 50 11.26 -10.99 3.98
C PHE A 50 11.82 -12.05 4.93
N PHE A 51 12.75 -11.66 5.80
CA PHE A 51 13.37 -12.59 6.75
C PHE A 51 12.36 -13.17 7.74
N LEU A 52 11.57 -12.32 8.39
CA LEU A 52 10.57 -12.75 9.38
C LEU A 52 9.49 -13.62 8.74
N LEU A 53 9.02 -13.26 7.54
CA LEU A 53 8.01 -14.05 6.84
C LEU A 53 8.55 -15.42 6.45
N ASN A 54 9.77 -15.50 5.92
CA ASN A 54 10.41 -16.78 5.59
C ASN A 54 10.63 -17.64 6.85
N LEU A 55 11.05 -17.04 7.95
CA LEU A 55 11.23 -17.73 9.23
C LEU A 55 9.89 -18.30 9.74
N TYR A 56 8.84 -17.48 9.71
CA TYR A 56 7.49 -17.91 10.10
C TYR A 56 6.99 -19.08 9.25
N LEU A 57 7.12 -18.99 7.94
CA LEU A 57 6.68 -20.04 7.01
C LEU A 57 7.51 -21.31 7.16
N TYR A 58 8.81 -21.19 7.37
CA TYR A 58 9.68 -22.33 7.64
C TYR A 58 9.24 -23.11 8.89
N PHE A 59 8.90 -22.41 9.97
CA PHE A 59 8.44 -23.07 11.19
C PHE A 59 7.04 -23.71 11.07
N ASN A 60 6.15 -23.15 10.23
CA ASN A 60 4.80 -23.66 10.08
C ASN A 60 4.66 -24.73 8.97
N GLU A 61 5.36 -24.58 7.85
CA GLU A 61 5.19 -25.43 6.66
C GLU A 61 6.46 -26.25 6.32
N GLY A 62 7.56 -26.02 7.01
CA GLY A 62 8.84 -26.69 6.76
C GLY A 62 9.40 -26.36 5.36
N ILE A 63 10.31 -27.21 4.88
CA ILE A 63 10.99 -27.03 3.59
C ILE A 63 10.04 -27.15 2.39
N SER A 64 8.89 -27.78 2.55
CA SER A 64 7.89 -27.96 1.48
C SER A 64 7.31 -26.62 0.97
N PHE A 65 7.32 -25.60 1.78
CA PHE A 65 6.94 -24.25 1.43
C PHE A 65 7.72 -23.70 0.21
N TYR A 66 9.03 -23.94 0.13
CA TYR A 66 9.85 -23.47 -0.99
C TYR A 66 9.43 -24.04 -2.35
N LYS A 67 8.87 -25.24 -2.39
CA LYS A 67 8.32 -25.85 -3.62
C LYS A 67 7.10 -25.08 -4.15
N ASN A 68 6.36 -24.42 -3.27
CA ASN A 68 5.18 -23.64 -3.62
C ASN A 68 5.51 -22.24 -4.14
N TYR A 69 6.70 -21.69 -3.82
CA TYR A 69 7.18 -20.41 -4.40
C TYR A 69 7.19 -20.44 -5.92
N PHE A 70 7.60 -21.55 -6.53
CA PHE A 70 7.66 -21.69 -7.98
C PHE A 70 6.28 -21.89 -8.63
N LYS A 71 5.22 -22.08 -7.82
CA LYS A 71 3.84 -22.24 -8.30
C LYS A 71 3.02 -20.96 -8.28
N ILE A 72 3.61 -19.84 -7.87
CA ILE A 72 2.91 -18.55 -7.68
C ILE A 72 2.25 -18.05 -8.98
N GLY A 73 2.80 -18.40 -10.14
CA GLY A 73 2.25 -18.00 -11.43
C GLY A 73 2.38 -16.50 -11.71
N LEU A 74 1.87 -16.08 -12.87
CA LEU A 74 1.99 -14.71 -13.36
C LEU A 74 1.24 -13.70 -12.48
N SER A 75 0.09 -14.07 -11.94
CA SER A 75 -0.72 -13.21 -11.06
C SER A 75 0.02 -12.85 -9.79
N GLY A 76 0.71 -13.80 -9.17
CA GLY A 76 1.50 -13.54 -7.96
C GLY A 76 2.74 -12.67 -8.25
N ILE A 77 3.34 -12.80 -9.44
CA ILE A 77 4.46 -11.94 -9.85
C ILE A 77 3.95 -10.50 -10.06
N ILE A 78 2.83 -10.32 -10.76
CA ILE A 78 2.23 -8.99 -11.01
C ILE A 78 1.81 -8.35 -9.68
N GLY A 79 1.07 -9.07 -8.82
CA GLY A 79 0.66 -8.55 -7.52
C GLY A 79 1.85 -8.22 -6.62
N GLY A 80 2.82 -9.13 -6.52
CA GLY A 80 4.04 -8.91 -5.71
C GLY A 80 4.89 -7.73 -6.19
N SER A 81 5.04 -7.56 -7.51
CA SER A 81 5.73 -6.39 -8.08
C SER A 81 4.93 -5.10 -7.85
N GLY A 82 3.60 -5.15 -7.99
CA GLY A 82 2.72 -4.04 -7.66
C GLY A 82 2.90 -3.59 -6.20
N LEU A 83 2.88 -4.54 -5.28
CA LEU A 83 3.10 -4.25 -3.85
C LEU A 83 4.50 -3.65 -3.60
N GLY A 84 5.54 -4.18 -4.25
CA GLY A 84 6.91 -3.65 -4.14
C GLY A 84 6.99 -2.19 -4.62
N ILE A 85 6.45 -1.90 -5.80
CA ILE A 85 6.39 -0.54 -6.36
C ILE A 85 5.57 0.38 -5.44
N ALA A 86 4.43 -0.10 -4.94
CA ALA A 86 3.57 0.66 -4.02
C ALA A 86 4.32 1.07 -2.75
N MET A 87 5.03 0.15 -2.13
CA MET A 87 5.80 0.40 -0.91
C MET A 87 6.96 1.38 -1.11
N ILE A 88 7.71 1.23 -2.21
CA ILE A 88 8.79 2.15 -2.56
C ILE A 88 8.21 3.55 -2.78
N SER A 89 7.17 3.67 -3.62
CA SER A 89 6.53 4.94 -3.96
C SER A 89 5.90 5.61 -2.73
N PHE A 90 5.32 4.82 -1.81
CA PHE A 90 4.78 5.34 -0.56
C PHE A 90 5.85 6.02 0.29
N ILE A 91 7.01 5.38 0.47
CA ILE A 91 8.09 5.97 1.25
C ILE A 91 8.66 7.22 0.56
N TYR A 92 8.83 7.19 -0.77
CA TYR A 92 9.24 8.37 -1.52
C TYR A 92 8.23 9.51 -1.42
N SER A 93 6.94 9.22 -1.43
CA SER A 93 5.91 10.23 -1.22
C SER A 93 6.06 10.87 0.16
N ILE A 94 6.08 10.07 1.23
CA ILE A 94 6.06 10.57 2.60
C ILE A 94 7.35 11.30 3.00
N THR A 95 8.47 11.01 2.36
CA THR A 95 9.73 11.74 2.55
C THR A 95 9.77 13.06 1.77
N ASN A 96 9.02 13.19 0.68
CA ASN A 96 9.01 14.37 -0.17
C ASN A 96 7.78 15.27 0.02
N THR A 97 6.77 14.85 0.78
CA THR A 97 5.60 15.67 1.12
C THR A 97 5.12 15.41 2.54
N SER A 98 3.98 15.95 2.93
CA SER A 98 3.43 15.68 4.26
C SER A 98 2.82 14.27 4.32
N ALA A 99 2.87 13.66 5.52
CA ALA A 99 2.19 12.37 5.75
C ALA A 99 0.70 12.43 5.42
N ALA A 100 0.05 13.56 5.73
CA ALA A 100 -1.37 13.78 5.44
C ALA A 100 -1.65 13.70 3.93
N ILE A 101 -0.82 14.35 3.09
CA ILE A 101 -0.96 14.33 1.63
C ILE A 101 -0.72 12.94 1.08
N THR A 102 0.32 12.23 1.56
CA THR A 102 0.60 10.85 1.14
C THR A 102 -0.57 9.90 1.48
N LEU A 103 -1.08 9.96 2.71
CA LEU A 103 -2.22 9.14 3.13
C LEU A 103 -3.49 9.47 2.37
N LEU A 104 -3.67 10.73 2.01
CA LEU A 104 -4.77 11.16 1.18
C LEU A 104 -4.68 10.59 -0.24
N CYS A 105 -3.48 10.61 -0.85
CA CYS A 105 -3.27 9.93 -2.12
C CYS A 105 -3.63 8.44 -2.02
N LEU A 106 -3.29 7.77 -0.90
CA LEU A 106 -3.70 6.38 -0.66
C LEU A 106 -5.22 6.21 -0.50
N ALA A 107 -5.93 7.20 0.01
CA ALA A 107 -7.39 7.16 0.09
C ALA A 107 -8.06 7.10 -1.29
N ALA A 108 -7.33 7.41 -2.37
CA ALA A 108 -7.77 7.20 -3.75
C ALA A 108 -7.63 5.75 -4.24
N MET A 109 -7.02 4.84 -3.47
CA MET A 109 -6.83 3.44 -3.84
C MET A 109 -8.13 2.72 -4.24
N PRO A 110 -9.26 2.84 -3.52
CA PRO A 110 -10.52 2.20 -3.93
C PRO A 110 -11.01 2.68 -5.31
N PHE A 111 -10.72 3.94 -5.65
CA PHE A 111 -11.00 4.50 -6.97
C PHE A 111 -10.23 3.76 -8.07
N PHE A 112 -8.91 3.65 -7.92
CA PHE A 112 -8.08 2.96 -8.90
C PHE A 112 -8.42 1.47 -8.97
N THR A 113 -8.71 0.82 -7.84
CA THR A 113 -9.17 -0.57 -7.80
C THR A 113 -10.47 -0.76 -8.60
N ALA A 114 -11.47 0.10 -8.40
CA ALA A 114 -12.72 0.04 -9.15
C ALA A 114 -12.49 0.28 -10.65
N LEU A 115 -11.65 1.27 -11.00
CA LEU A 115 -11.32 1.58 -12.39
C LEU A 115 -10.60 0.41 -13.08
N LEU A 116 -9.62 -0.20 -12.42
CA LEU A 116 -8.90 -1.37 -12.94
C LEU A 116 -9.81 -2.59 -13.05
N GLY A 117 -10.67 -2.84 -12.07
CA GLY A 117 -11.70 -3.89 -12.12
C GLY A 117 -12.65 -3.70 -13.31
N PHE A 118 -13.08 -2.48 -13.57
CA PHE A 118 -13.91 -2.16 -14.74
C PHE A 118 -13.17 -2.39 -16.06
N LEU A 119 -11.92 -1.91 -16.18
CA LEU A 119 -11.17 -1.96 -17.43
C LEU A 119 -10.66 -3.38 -17.77
N PHE A 120 -10.12 -4.09 -16.77
CA PHE A 120 -9.45 -5.37 -16.98
C PHE A 120 -10.35 -6.58 -16.71
N LEU A 121 -11.16 -6.51 -15.66
CA LEU A 121 -12.05 -7.60 -15.25
C LEU A 121 -13.47 -7.45 -15.82
N LYS A 122 -13.77 -6.32 -16.49
CA LYS A 122 -15.10 -5.97 -17.04
C LYS A 122 -16.20 -6.01 -15.99
N GLU A 123 -15.85 -5.71 -14.74
CA GLU A 123 -16.82 -5.62 -13.64
C GLU A 123 -17.76 -4.44 -13.82
N LYS A 124 -19.04 -4.65 -13.50
CA LYS A 124 -20.02 -3.56 -13.54
C LYS A 124 -19.89 -2.74 -12.26
N ILE A 125 -19.44 -1.49 -12.41
CA ILE A 125 -19.39 -0.55 -11.29
C ILE A 125 -20.79 0.05 -11.09
N SER A 126 -21.33 -0.02 -9.86
CA SER A 126 -22.61 0.59 -9.53
C SER A 126 -22.50 2.12 -9.57
N PHE A 127 -23.61 2.79 -9.85
CA PHE A 127 -23.66 4.25 -9.90
C PHE A 127 -23.23 4.89 -8.58
N ASN A 128 -23.55 4.27 -7.44
CA ASN A 128 -23.13 4.76 -6.12
C ASN A 128 -21.62 4.76 -5.95
N VAL A 129 -20.93 3.77 -6.51
CA VAL A 129 -19.45 3.73 -6.49
C VAL A 129 -18.87 4.86 -7.33
N TRP A 130 -19.46 5.18 -8.50
CA TRP A 130 -19.05 6.33 -9.30
C TRP A 130 -19.20 7.66 -8.55
N ILE A 131 -20.29 7.85 -7.81
CA ILE A 131 -20.48 9.04 -6.96
C ILE A 131 -19.39 9.11 -5.89
N SER A 132 -19.11 8.00 -5.19
CA SER A 132 -18.07 7.95 -4.16
C SER A 132 -16.68 8.28 -4.70
N ILE A 133 -16.36 7.78 -5.89
CA ILE A 133 -15.16 8.07 -6.67
C ILE A 133 -15.03 9.57 -6.93
N PHE A 134 -16.10 10.19 -7.42
CA PHE A 134 -16.11 11.60 -7.75
C PHE A 134 -15.95 12.49 -6.51
N LEU A 135 -16.63 12.15 -5.42
CA LEU A 135 -16.48 12.84 -4.14
C LEU A 135 -15.07 12.71 -3.57
N ALA A 136 -14.44 11.51 -3.65
CA ALA A 136 -13.07 11.30 -3.22
C ALA A 136 -12.07 12.11 -4.07
N ALA A 137 -12.29 12.20 -5.38
CA ALA A 137 -11.45 13.03 -6.27
C ALA A 137 -11.55 14.52 -5.92
N ILE A 138 -12.76 15.03 -5.63
CA ILE A 138 -12.94 16.42 -5.18
C ILE A 138 -12.22 16.64 -3.85
N GLY A 139 -12.32 15.73 -2.89
CA GLY A 139 -11.61 15.81 -1.60
C GLY A 139 -10.10 15.89 -1.79
N LEU A 140 -9.55 15.05 -2.68
CA LEU A 140 -8.13 15.08 -3.06
C LEU A 140 -7.70 16.43 -3.63
N ILE A 141 -8.51 16.97 -4.54
CA ILE A 141 -8.25 18.28 -5.17
C ILE A 141 -8.24 19.39 -4.12
N ILE A 142 -9.24 19.45 -3.25
CA ILE A 142 -9.34 20.47 -2.20
C ILE A 142 -8.12 20.46 -1.29
N ILE A 143 -7.65 19.28 -0.89
CA ILE A 143 -6.51 19.15 0.02
C ILE A 143 -5.19 19.43 -0.70
N ALA A 144 -5.05 19.01 -1.97
CA ALA A 144 -3.88 19.33 -2.78
C ALA A 144 -3.71 20.85 -2.94
N PHE A 145 -4.80 21.59 -3.15
CA PHE A 145 -4.76 23.05 -3.27
C PHE A 145 -4.71 23.79 -1.91
N GLY A 146 -5.24 23.18 -0.83
CA GLY A 146 -5.28 23.78 0.50
C GLY A 146 -3.95 23.72 1.28
N ASN A 147 -3.02 22.83 0.92
CA ASN A 147 -1.75 22.58 1.63
C ASN A 147 -0.52 22.86 0.74
N THR A 148 -0.51 23.95 0.01
CA THR A 148 0.51 24.28 -1.00
C THR A 148 1.93 24.45 -0.44
N GLU A 149 2.07 24.84 0.83
CA GLU A 149 3.40 25.09 1.43
C GLU A 149 4.26 23.84 1.66
N LYS A 150 3.64 22.64 1.71
CA LYS A 150 4.34 21.37 1.97
C LYS A 150 4.13 20.32 0.88
N ALA A 151 3.30 20.61 -0.12
CA ALA A 151 3.05 19.70 -1.23
C ALA A 151 4.13 19.86 -2.29
N THR A 152 5.06 18.93 -2.39
CA THR A 152 5.95 18.86 -3.53
C THR A 152 5.29 18.06 -4.65
N LEU A 153 5.49 18.49 -5.89
CA LEU A 153 4.99 17.78 -7.07
C LEU A 153 5.49 16.32 -7.09
N LEU A 154 6.75 16.13 -6.71
CA LEU A 154 7.38 14.81 -6.62
C LEU A 154 6.67 13.90 -5.61
N GLY A 155 6.37 14.41 -4.41
CA GLY A 155 5.64 13.67 -3.38
C GLY A 155 4.22 13.28 -3.82
N LEU A 156 3.52 14.17 -4.54
CA LEU A 156 2.19 13.89 -5.10
C LEU A 156 2.24 12.80 -6.18
N ILE A 157 3.20 12.89 -7.12
CA ILE A 157 3.37 11.87 -8.17
C ILE A 157 3.61 10.49 -7.53
N PHE A 158 4.55 10.39 -6.59
CA PHE A 158 4.81 9.12 -5.92
C PHE A 158 3.62 8.64 -5.08
N GLY A 159 2.84 9.53 -4.47
CA GLY A 159 1.61 9.18 -3.76
C GLY A 159 0.57 8.55 -4.68
N ILE A 160 0.35 9.12 -5.86
CA ILE A 160 -0.57 8.60 -6.87
C ILE A 160 -0.05 7.26 -7.43
N VAL A 161 1.24 7.16 -7.77
CA VAL A 161 1.86 5.91 -8.22
C VAL A 161 1.70 4.80 -7.17
N SER A 162 1.89 5.13 -5.89
CA SER A 162 1.67 4.20 -4.79
C SER A 162 0.23 3.68 -4.76
N SER A 163 -0.77 4.57 -4.90
CA SER A 163 -2.19 4.21 -4.90
C SER A 163 -2.56 3.29 -6.07
N ILE A 164 -2.06 3.59 -7.26
CA ILE A 164 -2.28 2.75 -8.46
C ILE A 164 -1.62 1.38 -8.25
N ALA A 165 -0.38 1.35 -7.78
CA ALA A 165 0.35 0.12 -7.58
C ALA A 165 -0.26 -0.78 -6.48
N PHE A 166 -0.78 -0.20 -5.39
CA PHE A 166 -1.58 -0.93 -4.40
C PHE A 166 -2.88 -1.47 -4.99
N SER A 167 -3.46 -0.80 -5.96
CA SER A 167 -4.71 -1.23 -6.59
C SER A 167 -4.51 -2.41 -7.55
N ILE A 168 -3.27 -2.66 -8.00
CA ILE A 168 -2.91 -3.82 -8.82
C ILE A 168 -2.67 -5.07 -7.96
N PHE A 169 -2.23 -4.87 -6.71
CA PHE A 169 -2.05 -5.94 -5.72
C PHE A 169 -3.38 -6.48 -5.21
#